data_919db52dc3b7f9aaf60a9c7d17a78315
#
_entry.id   919db52dc3b7f9aaf60a9c7d17a78315
#
_cell.length_a   1.000
_cell.length_b   1.000
_cell.length_c   1.000
_cell.angle_alpha   90.00
_cell.angle_beta   90.00
_cell.angle_gamma   90.00
#
_symmetry.space_group_name_H-M   'P 1'
#
loop_
_entity.id
_entity.type
_entity.pdbx_description
1 polymer ?
#
loop_
_entity_poly.entity_id
_entity_poly.type
_entity_poly.pdbx_seq_one_letter_code
_entity_poly.pdbx_strand_id
1 'polypeptide(L)'
;MLDERAKSLLKTLVERYIADGQPVGSRTLSKASGLELSPATIRNVMADLEDMGLIVSPHTSAGRVPTARGYRLFVDAMLTVQPGQLGLVPADVAAASGQLHPDQPQRVIAQAAQLLSSLSSFVGVVTAPKKASVFRHIEFLRLGEKRVLVIMVAPDGDVQNRVIFTARDHSQSELVEATNYLNTHYAGLAIEEVRERLKLEIDALRGEIAALMQAAVQVSSEAINEDQGQVIISGERNLLGVQDFGNDMGSLRKLFDMFEQKTQLMRLLDTSSRAEGVRIYIGGESRVVPFEELSVVSSPYEVDGRVVGTLGVIGPTRMAYDRMIQIVDITAKLVGNALSQR
;
A
#
# COMPACT_ATOMS: atom_id res chain seq x y z
N MET A 1 20.27 23.79 9.93
CA MET A 1 20.41 23.09 8.63
C MET A 1 21.65 22.21 8.77
N LEU A 2 21.55 20.92 8.45
CA LEU A 2 22.69 19.99 8.53
C LEU A 2 23.77 20.40 7.52
N ASP A 3 25.02 20.49 7.97
CA ASP A 3 26.13 20.66 7.06
C ASP A 3 26.43 19.36 6.27
N GLU A 4 27.20 19.46 5.19
CA GLU A 4 27.51 18.31 4.34
C GLU A 4 28.31 17.22 5.06
N ARG A 5 29.08 17.58 6.09
CA ARG A 5 29.84 16.64 6.91
C ARG A 5 28.91 15.80 7.79
N ALA A 6 27.93 16.44 8.43
CA ALA A 6 26.94 15.78 9.26
C ALA A 6 26.04 14.86 8.42
N LYS A 7 25.66 15.29 7.21
CA LYS A 7 24.92 14.43 6.27
C LYS A 7 25.72 13.19 5.85
N SER A 8 26.99 13.37 5.51
CA SER A 8 27.88 12.26 5.13
C SER A 8 28.09 11.28 6.30
N LEU A 9 28.27 11.79 7.51
CA LEU A 9 28.41 10.95 8.71
C LEU A 9 27.11 10.20 9.04
N LEU A 10 25.96 10.86 8.94
CA LEU A 10 24.66 10.21 9.11
C LEU A 10 24.47 9.11 8.08
N LYS A 11 24.76 9.37 6.81
CA LYS A 11 24.69 8.39 5.73
C LYS A 11 25.53 7.17 6.07
N THR A 12 26.80 7.37 6.39
CA THR A 12 27.73 6.27 6.72
C THR A 12 27.26 5.50 7.96
N LEU A 13 26.69 6.19 8.96
CA LEU A 13 26.16 5.55 10.16
C LEU A 13 24.97 4.65 9.82
N VAL A 14 24.03 5.15 9.02
CA VAL A 14 22.85 4.39 8.60
C VAL A 14 23.26 3.17 7.78
N GLU A 15 24.12 3.33 6.77
CA GLU A 15 24.62 2.24 5.93
C GLU A 15 25.30 1.14 6.77
N ARG A 16 26.13 1.53 7.72
CA ARG A 16 26.80 0.57 8.63
C ARG A 16 25.81 -0.14 9.53
N TYR A 17 24.87 0.60 10.11
CA TYR A 17 23.87 0.00 10.97
C TYR A 17 22.94 -0.96 10.22
N ILE A 18 22.59 -0.65 8.96
CA ILE A 18 21.84 -1.57 8.09
C ILE A 18 22.62 -2.86 7.86
N ALA A 19 23.92 -2.74 7.55
CA ALA A 19 24.76 -3.88 7.24
C ALA A 19 25.05 -4.79 8.46
N ASP A 20 25.40 -4.20 9.60
CA ASP A 20 25.95 -4.93 10.74
C ASP A 20 24.92 -5.17 11.86
N GLY A 21 23.84 -4.38 11.93
CA GLY A 21 22.83 -4.42 13.01
C GLY A 21 23.38 -4.00 14.39
N GLN A 22 24.60 -3.47 14.44
CA GLN A 22 25.25 -3.10 15.70
C GLN A 22 25.36 -1.57 15.84
N PRO A 23 25.21 -1.02 17.05
CA PRO A 23 25.38 0.41 17.28
C PRO A 23 26.75 0.89 16.80
N VAL A 24 26.78 1.98 16.04
CA VAL A 24 27.99 2.48 15.37
C VAL A 24 28.74 3.47 16.25
N GLY A 25 30.01 3.16 16.54
CA GLY A 25 30.88 4.01 17.36
C GLY A 25 31.66 5.05 16.54
N SER A 26 32.11 6.12 17.18
CA SER A 26 32.87 7.22 16.54
C SER A 26 34.18 6.73 15.90
N ARG A 27 34.85 5.70 16.46
CA ARG A 27 36.05 5.11 15.86
C ARG A 27 35.74 4.36 14.56
N THR A 28 34.59 3.67 14.51
CA THR A 28 34.12 2.96 13.31
C THR A 28 33.80 3.96 12.21
N LEU A 29 33.08 5.04 12.54
CA LEU A 29 32.75 6.11 11.61
C LEU A 29 33.99 6.84 11.09
N SER A 30 35.00 7.09 11.94
CA SER A 30 36.26 7.73 11.52
C SER A 30 36.97 6.93 10.43
N LYS A 31 36.90 5.61 10.48
CA LYS A 31 37.51 4.72 9.47
C LYS A 31 36.66 4.57 8.23
N ALA A 32 35.34 4.64 8.36
CA ALA A 32 34.40 4.29 7.29
C ALA A 32 33.91 5.50 6.48
N SER A 33 33.91 6.70 7.05
CA SER A 33 33.31 7.89 6.41
C SER A 33 34.15 8.50 5.28
N GLY A 34 35.41 8.10 5.14
CA GLY A 34 36.33 8.73 4.19
C GLY A 34 36.62 10.22 4.50
N LEU A 35 36.06 10.75 5.58
CA LEU A 35 36.33 12.09 6.08
C LEU A 35 37.59 12.01 6.97
N GLU A 36 38.60 12.79 6.66
CA GLU A 36 39.83 12.88 7.48
C GLU A 36 39.57 13.59 8.82
N LEU A 37 38.61 13.07 9.60
CA LEU A 37 38.20 13.63 10.88
C LEU A 37 38.68 12.74 12.03
N SER A 38 39.12 13.41 13.10
CA SER A 38 39.47 12.69 14.33
C SER A 38 38.24 12.06 14.98
N PRO A 39 38.40 10.93 15.71
CA PRO A 39 37.28 10.34 16.46
C PRO A 39 36.64 11.29 17.48
N ALA A 40 37.39 12.31 17.96
CA ALA A 40 36.86 13.33 18.85
C ALA A 40 35.92 14.30 18.11
N THR A 41 36.32 14.75 16.91
CA THR A 41 35.46 15.59 16.04
C THR A 41 34.19 14.87 15.65
N ILE A 42 34.30 13.57 15.27
CA ILE A 42 33.13 12.76 14.93
C ILE A 42 32.19 12.60 16.13
N ARG A 43 32.72 12.48 17.35
CA ARG A 43 31.89 12.39 18.55
C ARG A 43 31.07 13.67 18.77
N ASN A 44 31.63 14.86 18.49
CA ASN A 44 30.91 16.11 18.57
C ASN A 44 29.78 16.15 17.53
N VAL A 45 30.06 15.80 16.26
CA VAL A 45 29.00 15.74 15.23
C VAL A 45 27.92 14.70 15.57
N MET A 46 28.30 13.56 16.16
CA MET A 46 27.32 12.58 16.63
C MET A 46 26.44 13.14 17.76
N ALA A 47 27.00 13.97 18.68
CA ALA A 47 26.19 14.64 19.69
C ALA A 47 25.20 15.63 19.06
N ASP A 48 25.63 16.43 18.08
CA ASP A 48 24.75 17.34 17.35
C ASP A 48 23.62 16.59 16.62
N LEU A 49 23.92 15.43 15.98
CA LEU A 49 22.92 14.58 15.34
C LEU A 49 21.93 13.96 16.34
N GLU A 50 22.40 13.63 17.55
CA GLU A 50 21.58 13.12 18.64
C GLU A 50 20.65 14.20 19.19
N ASP A 51 21.14 15.43 19.40
CA ASP A 51 20.36 16.59 19.81
C ASP A 51 19.27 16.95 18.78
N MET A 52 19.54 16.72 17.50
CA MET A 52 18.54 16.85 16.42
C MET A 52 17.55 15.69 16.35
N GLY A 53 17.70 14.65 17.16
CA GLY A 53 16.86 13.46 17.17
C GLY A 53 17.01 12.57 15.94
N LEU A 54 18.17 12.62 15.24
CA LEU A 54 18.43 11.79 14.04
C LEU A 54 19.07 10.45 14.39
N ILE A 55 19.79 10.41 15.50
CA ILE A 55 20.38 9.20 16.06
C ILE A 55 20.11 9.13 17.55
N VAL A 56 20.26 7.98 18.16
CA VAL A 56 20.06 7.77 19.59
C VAL A 56 21.06 6.76 20.12
N SER A 57 21.41 6.87 21.41
CA SER A 57 22.19 5.88 22.15
C SER A 57 21.25 4.83 22.74
N PRO A 58 21.30 3.56 22.33
CA PRO A 58 20.49 2.51 22.95
C PRO A 58 20.91 2.23 24.41
N HIS A 59 22.19 2.41 24.75
CA HIS A 59 22.74 2.26 26.10
C HIS A 59 23.91 3.21 26.32
N THR A 60 24.21 3.57 27.59
CA THR A 60 25.17 4.61 27.99
C THR A 60 26.60 4.40 27.42
N SER A 61 27.02 3.18 27.16
CA SER A 61 28.35 2.83 26.62
C SER A 61 28.31 2.33 25.17
N ALA A 62 27.12 2.25 24.55
CA ALA A 62 26.95 1.78 23.17
C ALA A 62 27.28 2.90 22.17
N GLY A 63 27.51 2.52 20.91
CA GLY A 63 27.49 3.45 19.77
C GLY A 63 26.14 4.14 19.61
N ARG A 64 25.89 4.62 18.41
CA ARG A 64 24.61 5.26 18.06
C ARG A 64 23.89 4.43 17.02
N VAL A 65 22.55 4.49 17.07
CA VAL A 65 21.65 3.88 16.07
C VAL A 65 20.77 4.97 15.45
N PRO A 66 20.36 4.83 14.19
CA PRO A 66 19.44 5.79 13.56
C PRO A 66 18.06 5.75 14.21
N THR A 67 17.41 6.89 14.31
CA THR A 67 15.97 7.01 14.59
C THR A 67 15.17 6.92 13.27
N ALA A 68 13.84 6.79 13.35
CA ALA A 68 12.96 6.88 12.16
C ALA A 68 13.22 8.18 11.37
N ARG A 69 13.44 9.31 12.08
CA ARG A 69 13.78 10.59 11.47
C ARG A 69 15.15 10.58 10.79
N GLY A 70 16.14 9.88 11.37
CA GLY A 70 17.45 9.67 10.73
C GLY A 70 17.37 8.85 9.46
N TYR A 71 16.60 7.77 9.48
CA TYR A 71 16.31 6.98 8.28
C TYR A 71 15.55 7.79 7.22
N ARG A 72 14.55 8.62 7.60
CA ARG A 72 13.83 9.48 6.67
C ARG A 72 14.77 10.40 5.91
N LEU A 73 15.64 11.12 6.63
CA LEU A 73 16.59 12.02 6.00
C LEU A 73 17.56 11.28 5.05
N PHE A 74 17.99 10.09 5.42
CA PHE A 74 18.84 9.23 4.59
C PHE A 74 18.10 8.81 3.31
N VAL A 75 16.87 8.35 3.41
CA VAL A 75 16.04 7.90 2.28
C VAL A 75 15.70 9.08 1.35
N ASP A 76 15.36 10.25 1.89
CA ASP A 76 15.06 11.44 1.09
C ASP A 76 16.29 11.88 0.27
N ALA A 77 17.48 11.78 0.85
CA ALA A 77 18.71 12.03 0.12
C ALA A 77 18.97 11.00 -0.99
N MET A 78 18.55 9.74 -0.83
CA MET A 78 18.64 8.73 -1.89
C MET A 78 17.65 8.98 -3.01
N LEU A 79 16.42 9.39 -2.71
CA LEU A 79 15.37 9.63 -3.71
C LEU A 79 15.66 10.86 -4.59
N THR A 80 16.51 11.80 -4.11
CA THR A 80 16.95 12.97 -4.89
C THR A 80 18.03 12.62 -5.93
N VAL A 81 18.74 11.50 -5.77
CA VAL A 81 19.67 10.98 -6.78
C VAL A 81 18.86 10.25 -7.85
N GLN A 82 18.99 10.67 -9.11
CA GLN A 82 18.15 10.21 -10.23
C GLN A 82 18.00 8.68 -10.27
N PRO A 83 16.77 8.16 -10.45
CA PRO A 83 16.49 6.71 -10.47
C PRO A 83 17.25 5.91 -11.54
N GLY A 84 17.79 6.57 -12.56
CA GLY A 84 18.53 5.94 -13.65
C GLY A 84 19.96 5.52 -13.34
N GLN A 85 20.53 5.91 -12.19
CA GLN A 85 21.91 5.54 -11.81
C GLN A 85 21.98 4.36 -10.80
N LEU A 86 20.86 3.91 -10.28
CA LEU A 86 20.77 2.70 -9.45
C LEU A 86 20.71 1.43 -10.32
N GLY A 87 21.53 1.40 -11.37
CA GLY A 87 21.47 0.44 -12.45
C GLY A 87 22.01 -0.94 -12.10
N LEU A 88 21.25 -1.73 -11.41
CA LEU A 88 21.31 -3.20 -11.54
C LEU A 88 19.89 -3.72 -11.37
N VAL A 89 19.24 -4.06 -12.49
CA VAL A 89 18.10 -4.98 -12.44
C VAL A 89 18.67 -6.27 -11.83
N PRO A 90 18.25 -6.70 -10.64
CA PRO A 90 18.69 -7.97 -10.12
C PRO A 90 18.37 -9.02 -11.20
N ALA A 91 19.36 -9.82 -11.59
CA ALA A 91 19.16 -10.88 -12.59
C ALA A 91 17.97 -11.79 -12.24
N ASP A 92 17.69 -11.90 -10.94
CA ASP A 92 16.56 -12.61 -10.36
C ASP A 92 15.20 -12.01 -10.75
N VAL A 93 15.09 -10.67 -10.91
CA VAL A 93 13.82 -10.01 -11.35
C VAL A 93 13.57 -10.27 -12.83
N ALA A 94 14.62 -10.26 -13.65
CA ALA A 94 14.52 -10.58 -15.08
C ALA A 94 14.14 -12.06 -15.29
N ALA A 95 14.67 -12.97 -14.48
CA ALA A 95 14.30 -14.39 -14.49
C ALA A 95 12.86 -14.62 -14.02
N ALA A 96 12.37 -13.80 -13.08
CA ALA A 96 11.02 -13.90 -12.54
C ALA A 96 9.96 -13.30 -13.49
N SER A 97 10.33 -12.40 -14.41
CA SER A 97 9.40 -11.84 -15.40
C SER A 97 8.75 -12.93 -16.31
N GLY A 98 9.44 -14.04 -16.55
CA GLY A 98 8.91 -15.19 -17.26
C GLY A 98 7.91 -16.06 -16.47
N GLN A 99 7.71 -15.79 -15.19
CA GLN A 99 6.81 -16.55 -14.32
C GLN A 99 5.41 -15.92 -14.18
N LEU A 100 5.24 -14.67 -14.60
CA LEU A 100 3.95 -13.98 -14.54
C LEU A 100 3.10 -14.42 -15.75
N HIS A 101 2.06 -15.21 -15.48
CA HIS A 101 1.14 -15.69 -16.51
C HIS A 101 0.00 -14.70 -16.73
N PRO A 102 -0.10 -14.03 -17.90
CA PRO A 102 -1.09 -12.99 -18.18
C PRO A 102 -2.55 -13.44 -18.09
N ASP A 103 -2.81 -14.74 -18.29
CA ASP A 103 -4.15 -15.30 -18.47
C ASP A 103 -5.05 -15.24 -17.23
N GLN A 104 -4.48 -15.02 -16.04
CA GLN A 104 -5.24 -15.01 -14.78
C GLN A 104 -4.75 -13.91 -13.82
N PRO A 105 -5.44 -12.75 -13.75
CA PRO A 105 -5.04 -11.61 -12.93
C PRO A 105 -4.77 -11.96 -11.47
N GLN A 106 -5.58 -12.82 -10.86
CA GLN A 106 -5.39 -13.22 -9.46
C GLN A 106 -4.07 -14.01 -9.26
N ARG A 107 -3.66 -14.79 -10.25
CA ARG A 107 -2.36 -15.48 -10.21
C ARG A 107 -1.21 -14.51 -10.36
N VAL A 108 -1.30 -13.54 -11.26
CA VAL A 108 -0.28 -12.47 -11.41
C VAL A 108 -0.06 -11.76 -10.07
N ILE A 109 -1.16 -11.39 -9.40
CA ILE A 109 -1.10 -10.70 -8.10
C ILE A 109 -0.46 -11.58 -7.02
N ALA A 110 -0.84 -12.86 -6.95
CA ALA A 110 -0.26 -13.80 -5.99
C ALA A 110 1.24 -14.04 -6.25
N GLN A 111 1.62 -14.20 -7.51
CA GLN A 111 3.01 -14.36 -7.92
C GLN A 111 3.83 -13.09 -7.64
N ALA A 112 3.25 -11.91 -7.82
CA ALA A 112 3.90 -10.64 -7.49
C ALA A 112 4.18 -10.52 -5.98
N ALA A 113 3.23 -10.87 -5.11
CA ALA A 113 3.44 -10.88 -3.67
C ALA A 113 4.55 -11.85 -3.26
N GLN A 114 4.56 -13.04 -3.87
CA GLN A 114 5.61 -14.03 -3.63
C GLN A 114 6.98 -13.56 -4.14
N LEU A 115 7.03 -12.91 -5.31
CA LEU A 115 8.25 -12.34 -5.86
C LEU A 115 8.83 -11.25 -4.95
N LEU A 116 7.99 -10.30 -4.52
CA LEU A 116 8.39 -9.27 -3.58
C LEU A 116 8.98 -9.87 -2.31
N SER A 117 8.32 -10.89 -1.75
CA SER A 117 8.78 -11.56 -0.55
C SER A 117 10.11 -12.30 -0.75
N SER A 118 10.27 -13.03 -1.85
CA SER A 118 11.50 -13.80 -2.12
C SER A 118 12.70 -12.90 -2.35
N LEU A 119 12.53 -11.79 -3.09
CA LEU A 119 13.62 -10.87 -3.42
C LEU A 119 14.02 -9.97 -2.24
N SER A 120 13.04 -9.56 -1.43
CA SER A 120 13.27 -8.71 -0.27
C SER A 120 13.69 -9.47 0.98
N SER A 121 13.31 -10.74 1.09
CA SER A 121 13.34 -11.55 2.32
C SER A 121 12.41 -10.98 3.42
N PHE A 122 11.41 -10.17 3.04
CA PHE A 122 10.40 -9.58 3.91
C PHE A 122 9.00 -9.94 3.44
N VAL A 123 7.97 -9.24 3.94
CA VAL A 123 6.59 -9.47 3.55
C VAL A 123 6.26 -8.72 2.26
N GLY A 124 5.87 -9.44 1.22
CA GLY A 124 5.33 -8.88 -0.01
C GLY A 124 3.82 -8.69 0.10
N VAL A 125 3.33 -7.51 -0.25
CA VAL A 125 1.90 -7.18 -0.24
C VAL A 125 1.48 -6.60 -1.59
N VAL A 126 0.33 -7.04 -2.09
CA VAL A 126 -0.21 -6.56 -3.37
C VAL A 126 -1.72 -6.42 -3.23
N THR A 127 -2.27 -5.25 -3.57
CA THR A 127 -3.71 -5.09 -3.71
C THR A 127 -4.15 -5.61 -5.08
N ALA A 128 -5.22 -6.39 -5.11
CA ALA A 128 -5.83 -6.77 -6.37
C ALA A 128 -6.39 -5.52 -7.10
N PRO A 129 -6.39 -5.52 -8.44
CA PRO A 129 -7.04 -4.45 -9.19
C PRO A 129 -8.47 -4.27 -8.71
N LYS A 130 -8.83 -3.02 -8.40
CA LYS A 130 -10.24 -2.71 -8.16
C LYS A 130 -10.97 -2.97 -9.48
N LYS A 131 -11.83 -3.99 -9.51
CA LYS A 131 -12.76 -4.13 -10.62
C LYS A 131 -13.54 -2.83 -10.65
N ALA A 132 -13.45 -2.07 -11.74
CA ALA A 132 -14.38 -0.97 -11.94
C ALA A 132 -15.77 -1.61 -11.97
N SER A 133 -16.54 -1.39 -10.92
CA SER A 133 -17.89 -1.92 -10.83
C SER A 133 -18.77 -1.10 -11.78
N VAL A 134 -18.67 -1.43 -13.04
CA VAL A 134 -19.57 -0.94 -14.08
C VAL A 134 -20.78 -1.86 -14.05
N PHE A 135 -21.96 -1.32 -13.94
CA PHE A 135 -23.14 -2.15 -14.08
C PHE A 135 -23.70 -2.07 -15.51
N ARG A 136 -24.05 -3.23 -16.05
CA ARG A 136 -24.74 -3.34 -17.34
C ARG A 136 -26.23 -3.27 -17.14
N HIS A 137 -26.74 -3.87 -16.06
CA HIS A 137 -28.14 -3.95 -15.78
C HIS A 137 -28.36 -4.03 -14.27
N ILE A 138 -29.39 -3.31 -13.77
CA ILE A 138 -29.84 -3.40 -12.39
C ILE A 138 -31.32 -3.74 -12.38
N GLU A 139 -31.77 -4.51 -11.38
CA GLU A 139 -33.16 -4.89 -11.20
C GLU A 139 -33.53 -4.83 -9.71
N PHE A 140 -34.73 -4.35 -9.41
CA PHE A 140 -35.30 -4.33 -8.09
C PHE A 140 -36.49 -5.27 -7.98
N LEU A 141 -36.46 -6.19 -7.03
CA LEU A 141 -37.54 -7.12 -6.77
C LEU A 141 -38.10 -6.92 -5.36
N ARG A 142 -39.42 -6.81 -5.28
CA ARG A 142 -40.12 -6.67 -3.99
C ARG A 142 -40.11 -8.00 -3.24
N LEU A 143 -39.60 -7.99 -2.00
CA LEU A 143 -39.66 -9.13 -1.08
C LEU A 143 -40.74 -8.97 0.01
N GLY A 144 -41.41 -7.79 0.08
CA GLY A 144 -42.34 -7.45 1.17
C GLY A 144 -41.65 -7.00 2.45
N GLU A 145 -42.45 -6.46 3.40
CA GLU A 145 -41.95 -5.99 4.70
C GLU A 145 -40.78 -4.98 4.58
N LYS A 146 -40.91 -4.02 3.66
CA LYS A 146 -39.88 -3.00 3.38
C LYS A 146 -38.52 -3.60 2.92
N ARG A 147 -38.54 -4.78 2.36
CA ARG A 147 -37.35 -5.44 1.80
C ARG A 147 -37.42 -5.44 0.28
N VAL A 148 -36.32 -5.04 -0.32
CA VAL A 148 -36.15 -5.05 -1.78
C VAL A 148 -34.85 -5.82 -2.10
N LEU A 149 -34.93 -6.78 -3.01
CA LEU A 149 -33.75 -7.42 -3.57
C LEU A 149 -33.24 -6.58 -4.72
N VAL A 150 -31.98 -6.18 -4.64
CA VAL A 150 -31.26 -5.51 -5.72
C VAL A 150 -30.43 -6.58 -6.42
N ILE A 151 -30.58 -6.71 -7.73
CA ILE A 151 -29.76 -7.57 -8.58
C ILE A 151 -28.99 -6.66 -9.54
N MET A 152 -27.69 -6.83 -9.59
CA MET A 152 -26.81 -6.06 -10.45
C MET A 152 -25.99 -7.01 -11.33
N VAL A 153 -25.97 -6.76 -12.62
CA VAL A 153 -25.24 -7.53 -13.62
C VAL A 153 -24.11 -6.67 -14.17
N ALA A 154 -22.86 -7.13 -14.02
CA ALA A 154 -21.70 -6.50 -14.60
C ALA A 154 -21.52 -6.87 -16.09
N PRO A 155 -20.72 -6.10 -16.88
CA PRO A 155 -20.49 -6.39 -18.30
C PRO A 155 -19.84 -7.76 -18.58
N ASP A 156 -19.05 -8.27 -17.63
CA ASP A 156 -18.40 -9.58 -17.68
C ASP A 156 -19.35 -10.74 -17.33
N GLY A 157 -20.63 -10.45 -17.03
CA GLY A 157 -21.65 -11.43 -16.67
C GLY A 157 -21.69 -11.78 -15.19
N ASP A 158 -20.86 -11.15 -14.35
CA ASP A 158 -20.94 -11.30 -12.89
C ASP A 158 -22.26 -10.74 -12.36
N VAL A 159 -22.90 -11.49 -11.44
CA VAL A 159 -24.21 -11.15 -10.89
C VAL A 159 -24.08 -10.99 -9.39
N GLN A 160 -24.31 -9.78 -8.93
CA GLN A 160 -24.37 -9.43 -7.50
C GLN A 160 -25.82 -9.23 -7.07
N ASN A 161 -26.17 -9.80 -5.92
CA ASN A 161 -27.50 -9.62 -5.35
C ASN A 161 -27.43 -9.25 -3.88
N ARG A 162 -28.33 -8.38 -3.43
CA ARG A 162 -28.41 -7.95 -2.05
C ARG A 162 -29.81 -7.53 -1.65
N VAL A 163 -30.18 -7.87 -0.41
CA VAL A 163 -31.45 -7.40 0.17
C VAL A 163 -31.20 -6.08 0.91
N ILE A 164 -31.94 -5.06 0.54
CA ILE A 164 -31.96 -3.75 1.21
C ILE A 164 -33.24 -3.56 2.02
N PHE A 165 -33.12 -2.80 3.10
CA PHE A 165 -34.24 -2.36 3.91
C PHE A 165 -34.58 -0.91 3.55
N THR A 166 -35.81 -0.67 3.12
CA THR A 166 -36.30 0.66 2.75
C THR A 166 -37.11 1.29 3.87
N ALA A 167 -37.25 2.61 3.88
CA ALA A 167 -38.02 3.33 4.89
C ALA A 167 -39.53 2.98 4.83
N ARG A 168 -40.04 2.67 3.64
CA ARG A 168 -41.44 2.25 3.38
C ARG A 168 -41.52 1.08 2.42
N ASP A 169 -42.68 0.45 2.33
CA ASP A 169 -42.96 -0.50 1.26
C ASP A 169 -43.06 0.21 -0.09
N HIS A 170 -42.46 -0.36 -1.10
CA HIS A 170 -42.54 0.09 -2.48
C HIS A 170 -43.41 -0.85 -3.30
N SER A 171 -44.24 -0.26 -4.16
CA SER A 171 -45.01 -1.02 -5.14
C SER A 171 -44.08 -1.58 -6.23
N GLN A 172 -44.54 -2.64 -6.90
CA GLN A 172 -43.80 -3.20 -8.03
C GLN A 172 -43.62 -2.17 -9.17
N SER A 173 -44.61 -1.29 -9.35
CA SER A 173 -44.54 -0.24 -10.38
C SER A 173 -43.44 0.78 -10.11
N GLU A 174 -43.28 1.22 -8.84
CA GLU A 174 -42.23 2.15 -8.43
C GLU A 174 -40.82 1.50 -8.61
N LEU A 175 -40.70 0.21 -8.30
CA LEU A 175 -39.44 -0.51 -8.47
C LEU A 175 -39.07 -0.67 -9.95
N VAL A 176 -40.03 -0.95 -10.81
CA VAL A 176 -39.82 -1.02 -12.27
C VAL A 176 -39.44 0.35 -12.84
N GLU A 177 -40.08 1.44 -12.37
CA GLU A 177 -39.73 2.79 -12.79
C GLU A 177 -38.29 3.14 -12.42
N ALA A 178 -37.88 2.86 -11.18
CA ALA A 178 -36.51 3.06 -10.71
C ALA A 178 -35.51 2.21 -11.51
N THR A 179 -35.84 0.96 -11.78
CA THR A 179 -35.05 0.05 -12.64
C THR A 179 -34.82 0.64 -14.03
N ASN A 180 -35.91 1.05 -14.70
CA ASN A 180 -35.86 1.61 -16.04
C ASN A 180 -35.05 2.90 -16.08
N TYR A 181 -35.24 3.78 -15.10
CA TYR A 181 -34.48 5.03 -14.99
C TYR A 181 -32.98 4.77 -14.89
N LEU A 182 -32.56 3.91 -13.93
CA LEU A 182 -31.14 3.60 -13.75
C LEU A 182 -30.52 2.94 -14.97
N ASN A 183 -31.20 1.98 -15.57
CA ASN A 183 -30.69 1.30 -16.76
C ASN A 183 -30.60 2.20 -17.99
N THR A 184 -31.50 3.19 -18.11
CA THR A 184 -31.50 4.12 -19.24
C THR A 184 -30.40 5.17 -19.14
N HIS A 185 -30.15 5.69 -17.91
CA HIS A 185 -29.29 6.86 -17.75
C HIS A 185 -27.88 6.51 -17.30
N TYR A 186 -27.68 5.33 -16.68
CA TYR A 186 -26.41 5.01 -16.00
C TYR A 186 -25.80 3.66 -16.38
N ALA A 187 -26.47 2.82 -17.20
CA ALA A 187 -25.87 1.58 -17.65
C ALA A 187 -24.56 1.84 -18.40
N GLY A 188 -23.53 1.08 -18.08
CA GLY A 188 -22.19 1.24 -18.66
C GLY A 188 -21.29 2.25 -17.92
N LEU A 189 -21.77 2.91 -16.89
CA LEU A 189 -20.97 3.80 -16.05
C LEU A 189 -20.42 3.07 -14.83
N ALA A 190 -19.27 3.52 -14.35
CA ALA A 190 -18.75 3.07 -13.07
C ALA A 190 -19.66 3.55 -11.91
N ILE A 191 -19.83 2.72 -10.89
CA ILE A 191 -20.74 3.03 -9.77
C ILE A 191 -20.34 4.33 -9.05
N GLU A 192 -19.04 4.63 -8.96
CA GLU A 192 -18.55 5.89 -8.41
C GLU A 192 -19.03 7.08 -9.23
N GLU A 193 -19.03 6.97 -10.55
CA GLU A 193 -19.52 8.01 -11.45
C GLU A 193 -21.03 8.16 -11.36
N VAL A 194 -21.74 7.04 -11.25
CA VAL A 194 -23.20 7.04 -10.99
C VAL A 194 -23.51 7.75 -9.67
N ARG A 195 -22.73 7.47 -8.62
CA ARG A 195 -22.93 8.09 -7.31
C ARG A 195 -22.72 9.61 -7.33
N GLU A 196 -21.68 10.08 -8.02
CA GLU A 196 -21.43 11.52 -8.14
C GLU A 196 -22.48 12.22 -9.00
N ARG A 197 -22.93 11.62 -10.09
CA ARG A 197 -24.02 12.16 -10.93
C ARG A 197 -25.35 12.19 -10.17
N LEU A 198 -25.69 11.09 -9.49
CA LEU A 198 -26.91 11.02 -8.69
C LEU A 198 -26.92 12.05 -7.55
N LYS A 199 -25.79 12.34 -6.90
CA LYS A 199 -25.73 13.40 -5.89
C LYS A 199 -26.10 14.76 -6.45
N LEU A 200 -25.68 15.08 -7.68
CA LEU A 200 -25.99 16.34 -8.35
C LEU A 200 -27.47 16.42 -8.79
N GLU A 201 -28.06 15.27 -9.12
CA GLU A 201 -29.43 15.18 -9.62
C GLU A 201 -30.49 15.00 -8.50
N ILE A 202 -30.08 14.47 -7.34
CA ILE A 202 -30.99 14.25 -6.19
C ILE A 202 -31.67 15.53 -5.73
N ASP A 203 -30.99 16.68 -5.82
CA ASP A 203 -31.58 17.99 -5.51
C ASP A 203 -32.70 18.39 -6.50
N ALA A 204 -32.72 17.79 -7.69
CA ALA A 204 -33.71 18.02 -8.74
C ALA A 204 -34.82 16.95 -8.79
N LEU A 205 -34.58 15.76 -8.25
CA LEU A 205 -35.53 14.64 -8.22
C LEU A 205 -36.39 14.66 -6.95
N ARG A 206 -37.71 14.72 -7.10
CA ARG A 206 -38.64 14.67 -5.94
C ARG A 206 -38.55 13.31 -5.22
N GLY A 207 -37.95 13.33 -4.07
CA GLY A 207 -38.07 12.57 -2.82
C GLY A 207 -38.08 11.04 -2.82
N GLU A 208 -38.81 10.36 -3.65
CA GLU A 208 -39.09 8.94 -3.41
C GLU A 208 -38.25 8.00 -4.25
N ILE A 209 -38.05 8.31 -5.51
CA ILE A 209 -37.14 7.56 -6.42
C ILE A 209 -35.69 7.78 -6.00
N ALA A 210 -35.37 9.01 -5.54
CA ALA A 210 -34.05 9.36 -5.02
C ALA A 210 -33.62 8.47 -3.83
N ALA A 211 -34.49 8.13 -2.92
CA ALA A 211 -34.22 7.28 -1.77
C ALA A 211 -33.89 5.82 -2.19
N LEU A 212 -34.61 5.29 -3.17
CA LEU A 212 -34.30 3.96 -3.73
C LEU A 212 -32.98 3.95 -4.48
N MET A 213 -32.70 5.01 -5.24
CA MET A 213 -31.43 5.16 -5.97
C MET A 213 -30.25 5.29 -5.03
N GLN A 214 -30.36 6.10 -3.97
CA GLN A 214 -29.34 6.21 -2.95
C GLN A 214 -29.08 4.85 -2.26
N ALA A 215 -30.14 4.14 -1.89
CA ALA A 215 -30.03 2.83 -1.29
C ALA A 215 -29.36 1.83 -2.24
N ALA A 216 -29.70 1.82 -3.51
CA ALA A 216 -29.09 0.94 -4.52
C ALA A 216 -27.60 1.24 -4.71
N VAL A 217 -27.22 2.51 -4.83
CA VAL A 217 -25.83 2.94 -4.96
C VAL A 217 -25.05 2.69 -3.69
N GLN A 218 -25.63 2.88 -2.51
CA GLN A 218 -24.99 2.61 -1.24
C GLN A 218 -24.73 1.11 -1.05
N VAL A 219 -25.69 0.27 -1.40
CA VAL A 219 -25.53 -1.19 -1.39
C VAL A 219 -24.49 -1.65 -2.38
N SER A 220 -24.49 -1.08 -3.58
CA SER A 220 -23.45 -1.37 -4.57
C SER A 220 -22.06 -0.95 -4.07
N SER A 221 -21.95 0.19 -3.40
CA SER A 221 -20.70 0.66 -2.80
C SER A 221 -20.26 -0.18 -1.59
N GLU A 222 -21.21 -0.72 -0.80
CA GLU A 222 -20.92 -1.60 0.33
C GLU A 222 -20.60 -3.03 -0.12
N ALA A 223 -21.27 -3.55 -1.15
CA ALA A 223 -20.93 -4.84 -1.77
C ALA A 223 -19.54 -4.79 -2.43
N ILE A 224 -19.19 -3.63 -3.02
CA ILE A 224 -17.83 -3.35 -3.51
C ILE A 224 -16.86 -3.24 -2.34
N ASN A 225 -17.27 -2.75 -1.16
CA ASN A 225 -16.42 -2.70 0.03
C ASN A 225 -16.14 -4.08 0.62
N GLU A 226 -17.04 -5.05 0.48
CA GLU A 226 -16.80 -6.45 0.85
C GLU A 226 -15.91 -7.18 -0.19
N ASP A 227 -15.96 -6.79 -1.46
CA ASP A 227 -15.07 -7.26 -2.54
C ASP A 227 -13.93 -6.26 -2.81
N GLN A 228 -13.83 -5.18 -2.01
CA GLN A 228 -12.77 -4.16 -2.10
C GLN A 228 -11.42 -4.78 -1.84
N GLY A 229 -10.74 -4.99 -2.96
CA GLY A 229 -9.30 -5.14 -3.00
C GLY A 229 -8.79 -6.23 -2.08
N GLN A 230 -8.90 -7.50 -2.50
CA GLN A 230 -8.14 -8.57 -1.84
C GLN A 230 -6.69 -8.12 -1.75
N VAL A 231 -6.20 -7.88 -0.53
CA VAL A 231 -4.77 -7.78 -0.28
C VAL A 231 -4.22 -9.20 -0.23
N ILE A 232 -3.34 -9.49 -1.14
CA ILE A 232 -2.57 -10.73 -1.12
C ILE A 232 -1.26 -10.44 -0.39
N ILE A 233 -0.97 -11.25 0.60
CA ILE A 233 0.20 -11.14 1.46
C ILE A 233 1.01 -12.42 1.28
N SER A 234 2.32 -12.29 1.23
CA SER A 234 3.24 -13.43 1.14
C SER A 234 4.49 -13.18 1.96
N GLY A 235 4.99 -14.23 2.61
CA GLY A 235 6.24 -14.18 3.35
C GLY A 235 6.15 -13.63 4.76
N GLU A 236 4.99 -13.68 5.41
CA GLU A 236 4.80 -13.23 6.80
C GLU A 236 5.80 -13.90 7.75
N ARG A 237 6.13 -15.18 7.47
CA ARG A 237 7.10 -15.95 8.25
C ARG A 237 8.52 -15.41 8.20
N ASN A 238 8.87 -14.63 7.17
CA ASN A 238 10.20 -14.03 7.05
C ASN A 238 10.50 -13.09 8.20
N LEU A 239 9.47 -12.44 8.75
CA LEU A 239 9.63 -11.54 9.90
C LEU A 239 10.04 -12.28 11.19
N LEU A 240 9.76 -13.56 11.30
CA LEU A 240 10.19 -14.38 12.44
C LEU A 240 11.72 -14.56 12.47
N GLY A 241 12.38 -14.48 11.32
CA GLY A 241 13.84 -14.56 11.19
C GLY A 241 14.56 -13.23 11.40
N VAL A 242 13.82 -12.12 11.55
CA VAL A 242 14.42 -10.80 11.72
C VAL A 242 14.80 -10.60 13.18
N GLN A 243 16.08 -10.37 13.46
CA GLN A 243 16.60 -10.20 14.84
C GLN A 243 15.94 -9.05 15.59
N ASP A 244 15.51 -8.01 14.88
CA ASP A 244 14.88 -6.82 15.46
C ASP A 244 13.53 -7.14 16.15
N PHE A 245 12.84 -8.21 15.73
CA PHE A 245 11.60 -8.70 16.34
C PHE A 245 11.80 -9.88 17.30
N GLY A 246 12.99 -10.48 17.31
CA GLY A 246 13.25 -11.72 18.06
C GLY A 246 13.09 -11.61 19.58
N ASN A 247 13.14 -10.40 20.12
CA ASN A 247 13.07 -10.14 21.57
C ASN A 247 11.69 -9.64 22.04
N ASP A 248 10.75 -9.37 21.12
CA ASP A 248 9.41 -8.89 21.46
C ASP A 248 8.30 -9.69 20.79
N MET A 249 7.92 -10.78 21.43
CA MET A 249 6.80 -11.62 21.00
C MET A 249 5.44 -10.89 21.01
N GLY A 250 5.33 -9.80 21.80
CA GLY A 250 4.13 -8.97 21.83
C GLY A 250 3.95 -8.17 20.55
N SER A 251 5.02 -7.56 20.07
CA SER A 251 5.04 -6.83 18.79
C SER A 251 4.80 -7.78 17.61
N LEU A 252 5.44 -8.96 17.60
CA LEU A 252 5.17 -9.98 16.58
C LEU A 252 3.71 -10.40 16.51
N ARG A 253 3.06 -10.65 17.65
CA ARG A 253 1.65 -11.05 17.69
C ARG A 253 0.75 -9.95 17.10
N LYS A 254 0.92 -8.70 17.52
CA LYS A 254 0.16 -7.56 16.97
C LYS A 254 0.34 -7.43 15.46
N LEU A 255 1.53 -7.73 14.97
CA LEU A 255 1.87 -7.68 13.56
C LEU A 255 1.13 -8.76 12.76
N PHE A 256 1.07 -9.98 13.27
CA PHE A 256 0.27 -11.05 12.65
C PHE A 256 -1.23 -10.74 12.70
N ASP A 257 -1.74 -10.21 13.81
CA ASP A 257 -3.14 -9.77 13.93
C ASP A 257 -3.48 -8.70 12.88
N MET A 258 -2.54 -7.77 12.58
CA MET A 258 -2.71 -6.77 11.52
C MET A 258 -2.78 -7.42 10.13
N PHE A 259 -1.95 -8.43 9.85
CA PHE A 259 -2.00 -9.14 8.57
C PHE A 259 -3.30 -9.92 8.41
N GLU A 260 -3.83 -10.51 9.47
CA GLU A 260 -5.12 -11.19 9.44
C GLU A 260 -6.28 -10.23 9.18
N GLN A 261 -6.29 -9.06 9.83
CA GLN A 261 -7.36 -8.06 9.67
C GLN A 261 -7.34 -7.34 8.31
N LYS A 262 -6.21 -7.30 7.60
CA LYS A 262 -5.99 -6.68 6.27
C LYS A 262 -6.46 -5.24 6.08
N THR A 263 -7.47 -4.78 6.84
CA THR A 263 -8.12 -3.46 6.69
C THR A 263 -7.13 -2.29 6.85
N GLN A 264 -6.21 -2.37 7.81
CA GLN A 264 -5.20 -1.33 8.02
C GLN A 264 -4.20 -1.27 6.88
N LEU A 265 -3.77 -2.45 6.40
CA LEU A 265 -2.89 -2.56 5.23
C LEU A 265 -3.54 -1.99 3.98
N MET A 266 -4.82 -2.28 3.75
CA MET A 266 -5.55 -1.72 2.62
C MET A 266 -5.57 -0.19 2.67
N ARG A 267 -5.87 0.41 3.82
CA ARG A 267 -5.86 1.88 3.99
C ARG A 267 -4.50 2.48 3.69
N LEU A 268 -3.42 1.83 4.13
CA LEU A 268 -2.05 2.28 3.87
C LEU A 268 -1.74 2.24 2.37
N LEU A 269 -2.04 1.11 1.71
CA LEU A 269 -1.80 0.92 0.30
C LEU A 269 -2.69 1.82 -0.57
N ASP A 270 -3.95 2.06 -0.18
CA ASP A 270 -4.84 3.02 -0.84
C ASP A 270 -4.32 4.46 -0.75
N THR A 271 -3.73 4.85 0.38
CA THR A 271 -3.07 6.16 0.50
C THR A 271 -1.88 6.27 -0.45
N SER A 272 -1.15 5.18 -0.63
CA SER A 272 -0.01 5.10 -1.55
C SER A 272 -0.42 5.11 -3.02
N SER A 273 -1.63 4.66 -3.37
CA SER A 273 -2.13 4.58 -4.75
C SER A 273 -2.27 5.94 -5.43
N ARG A 274 -2.40 7.02 -4.65
CA ARG A 274 -2.52 8.40 -5.15
C ARG A 274 -1.18 9.08 -5.40
N ALA A 275 -0.08 8.39 -5.14
CA ALA A 275 1.26 8.94 -5.28
C ALA A 275 1.85 8.61 -6.65
N GLU A 276 2.67 9.50 -7.16
CA GLU A 276 3.53 9.21 -8.30
C GLU A 276 4.79 8.49 -7.81
N GLY A 277 5.01 7.25 -8.30
CA GLY A 277 6.19 6.45 -8.00
C GLY A 277 6.24 5.82 -6.61
N VAL A 278 7.46 5.46 -6.19
CA VAL A 278 7.68 4.73 -4.94
C VAL A 278 7.47 5.61 -3.71
N ARG A 279 6.69 5.11 -2.76
CA ARG A 279 6.45 5.71 -1.44
C ARG A 279 7.07 4.87 -0.34
N ILE A 280 7.61 5.55 0.66
CA ILE A 280 8.28 4.93 1.79
C ILE A 280 7.73 5.52 3.08
N TYR A 281 7.28 4.64 3.96
CA TYR A 281 6.83 4.98 5.31
C TYR A 281 7.78 4.31 6.30
N ILE A 282 8.37 5.08 7.21
CA ILE A 282 9.39 4.62 8.16
C ILE A 282 8.82 4.74 9.56
N GLY A 283 8.72 3.62 10.28
CA GLY A 283 8.16 3.60 11.62
C GLY A 283 6.73 4.13 11.67
N GLY A 284 6.41 4.91 12.70
CA GLY A 284 5.07 5.47 12.92
C GLY A 284 4.61 6.57 11.97
N GLU A 285 5.35 6.90 10.90
CA GLU A 285 5.02 8.00 9.97
C GLU A 285 3.67 7.84 9.28
N SER A 286 3.26 6.61 9.00
CA SER A 286 2.00 6.35 8.28
C SER A 286 0.75 6.67 9.09
N ARG A 287 0.84 6.79 10.42
CA ARG A 287 -0.29 6.88 11.37
C ARG A 287 -1.37 5.80 11.21
N VAL A 288 -1.25 4.97 10.19
CA VAL A 288 -2.16 3.87 9.84
C VAL A 288 -1.63 2.56 10.39
N VAL A 289 -0.30 2.37 10.34
CA VAL A 289 0.39 1.21 10.91
C VAL A 289 1.07 1.68 12.21
N PRO A 290 0.56 1.28 13.38
CA PRO A 290 1.04 1.78 14.68
C PRO A 290 2.32 1.07 15.15
N PHE A 291 3.24 0.74 14.24
CA PHE A 291 4.48 0.05 14.57
C PHE A 291 5.68 0.92 14.23
N GLU A 292 6.35 1.39 15.28
CA GLU A 292 7.57 2.20 15.14
C GLU A 292 8.75 1.41 14.55
N GLU A 293 8.69 0.08 14.62
CA GLU A 293 9.76 -0.83 14.21
C GLU A 293 9.63 -1.30 12.75
N LEU A 294 8.51 -0.95 12.09
CA LEU A 294 8.24 -1.35 10.70
C LEU A 294 8.41 -0.20 9.72
N SER A 295 8.82 -0.58 8.53
CA SER A 295 8.79 0.31 7.36
C SER A 295 8.06 -0.36 6.21
N VAL A 296 7.44 0.46 5.38
CA VAL A 296 6.73 0.03 4.18
C VAL A 296 7.28 0.77 2.99
N VAL A 297 7.68 0.03 1.96
CA VAL A 297 8.07 0.55 0.65
C VAL A 297 7.01 0.10 -0.34
N SER A 298 6.32 1.02 -0.99
CA SER A 298 5.20 0.71 -1.88
C SER A 298 5.26 1.52 -3.17
N SER A 299 4.65 0.98 -4.22
CA SER A 299 4.48 1.65 -5.52
C SER A 299 3.11 1.33 -6.08
N PRO A 300 2.43 2.31 -6.69
CA PRO A 300 1.28 2.00 -7.53
C PRO A 300 1.71 1.21 -8.74
N TYR A 301 0.83 0.35 -9.26
CA TYR A 301 1.01 -0.29 -10.55
C TYR A 301 -0.16 0.07 -11.48
N GLU A 302 0.16 0.22 -12.77
CA GLU A 302 -0.75 0.76 -13.76
C GLU A 302 -1.06 -0.29 -14.85
N VAL A 303 -2.29 -0.28 -15.32
CA VAL A 303 -2.73 -1.02 -16.50
C VAL A 303 -3.32 0.00 -17.47
N ASP A 304 -2.79 0.05 -18.68
CA ASP A 304 -3.22 0.99 -19.74
C ASP A 304 -3.20 2.46 -19.27
N GLY A 305 -2.17 2.84 -18.50
CA GLY A 305 -1.98 4.21 -17.98
C GLY A 305 -2.91 4.61 -16.84
N ARG A 306 -3.61 3.63 -16.23
CA ARG A 306 -4.46 3.87 -15.04
C ARG A 306 -3.93 3.08 -13.85
N VAL A 307 -3.82 3.75 -12.72
CA VAL A 307 -3.48 3.07 -11.46
C VAL A 307 -4.63 2.14 -11.08
N VAL A 308 -4.34 0.85 -11.02
CA VAL A 308 -5.33 -0.19 -10.69
C VAL A 308 -5.11 -0.83 -9.33
N GLY A 309 -3.94 -0.63 -8.75
CA GLY A 309 -3.62 -1.13 -7.41
C GLY A 309 -2.25 -0.67 -6.94
N THR A 310 -1.85 -1.15 -5.78
CA THR A 310 -0.58 -0.85 -5.13
C THR A 310 0.08 -2.14 -4.69
N LEU A 311 1.38 -2.20 -4.78
CA LEU A 311 2.17 -3.29 -4.23
C LEU A 311 3.31 -2.75 -3.37
N GLY A 312 3.87 -3.59 -2.53
CA GLY A 312 4.96 -3.15 -1.66
C GLY A 312 5.57 -4.26 -0.81
N VAL A 313 6.56 -3.85 -0.06
CA VAL A 313 7.29 -4.68 0.90
C VAL A 313 7.13 -4.07 2.30
N ILE A 314 6.85 -4.93 3.28
CA ILE A 314 6.82 -4.58 4.70
C ILE A 314 7.97 -5.30 5.38
N GLY A 315 8.82 -4.55 6.04
CA GLY A 315 9.98 -5.05 6.75
C GLY A 315 10.35 -4.20 7.96
N PRO A 316 11.45 -4.53 8.67
CA PRO A 316 11.94 -3.72 9.77
C PRO A 316 12.41 -2.34 9.29
N THR A 317 12.48 -1.36 10.20
CA THR A 317 13.08 -0.05 9.87
C THR A 317 14.53 -0.18 9.40
N ARG A 318 15.23 -1.21 9.84
CA ARG A 318 16.58 -1.57 9.42
C ARG A 318 16.56 -2.45 8.17
N MET A 319 16.38 -1.85 7.00
CA MET A 319 16.44 -2.55 5.71
C MET A 319 17.22 -1.75 4.66
N ALA A 320 17.70 -2.45 3.62
CA ALA A 320 18.39 -1.85 2.49
C ALA A 320 17.38 -1.14 1.56
N TYR A 321 17.06 0.12 1.87
CA TYR A 321 16.02 0.89 1.19
C TYR A 321 16.26 1.04 -0.31
N ASP A 322 17.51 1.24 -0.75
CA ASP A 322 17.92 1.28 -2.15
C ASP A 322 17.47 0.04 -2.92
N ARG A 323 17.75 -1.14 -2.34
CA ARG A 323 17.33 -2.42 -2.91
C ARG A 323 15.81 -2.59 -2.88
N MET A 324 15.14 -2.18 -1.79
CA MET A 324 13.69 -2.29 -1.66
C MET A 324 12.97 -1.41 -2.69
N ILE A 325 13.44 -0.19 -2.89
CA ILE A 325 12.92 0.73 -3.91
C ILE A 325 12.98 0.08 -5.29
N GLN A 326 14.11 -0.51 -5.66
CA GLN A 326 14.29 -1.16 -6.96
C GLN A 326 13.36 -2.37 -7.13
N ILE A 327 13.30 -3.26 -6.12
CA ILE A 327 12.44 -4.44 -6.16
C ILE A 327 10.98 -4.04 -6.36
N VAL A 328 10.51 -3.06 -5.60
CA VAL A 328 9.12 -2.59 -5.65
C VAL A 328 8.80 -1.90 -6.97
N ASP A 329 9.66 -0.99 -7.45
CA ASP A 329 9.46 -0.28 -8.72
C ASP A 329 9.42 -1.22 -9.92
N ILE A 330 10.39 -2.15 -9.99
CA ILE A 330 10.45 -3.12 -11.08
C ILE A 330 9.26 -4.08 -11.05
N THR A 331 8.90 -4.57 -9.86
CA THR A 331 7.75 -5.48 -9.73
C THR A 331 6.45 -4.77 -10.13
N ALA A 332 6.28 -3.48 -9.79
CA ALA A 332 5.12 -2.69 -10.20
C ALA A 332 5.01 -2.60 -11.74
N LYS A 333 6.11 -2.33 -12.42
CA LYS A 333 6.18 -2.31 -13.89
C LYS A 333 5.88 -3.68 -14.52
N LEU A 334 6.43 -4.76 -13.95
CA LEU A 334 6.19 -6.12 -14.43
C LEU A 334 4.72 -6.54 -14.29
N VAL A 335 4.10 -6.23 -13.14
CA VAL A 335 2.68 -6.52 -12.90
C VAL A 335 1.80 -5.73 -13.85
N GLY A 336 2.08 -4.43 -14.02
CA GLY A 336 1.35 -3.57 -14.96
C GLY A 336 1.40 -4.14 -16.38
N ASN A 337 2.60 -4.45 -16.86
CA ASN A 337 2.79 -5.03 -18.20
C ASN A 337 2.09 -6.39 -18.38
N ALA A 338 2.17 -7.27 -17.36
CA ALA A 338 1.52 -8.58 -17.43
C ALA A 338 -0.02 -8.49 -17.44
N LEU A 339 -0.58 -7.47 -16.78
CA LEU A 339 -2.02 -7.25 -16.76
C LEU A 339 -2.54 -6.46 -17.98
N SER A 340 -1.67 -5.68 -18.67
CA SER A 340 -2.02 -4.94 -19.90
C SER A 340 -2.01 -5.84 -21.16
N GLN A 341 -1.36 -7.00 -21.12
CA GLN A 341 -1.26 -7.93 -22.27
C GLN A 341 -2.50 -8.82 -22.43
N ARG A 342 -3.70 -8.26 -22.31
CA ARG A 342 -4.97 -8.97 -22.53
C ARG A 342 -5.47 -8.87 -23.95
#